data_41150262c3f3f92d64c9d5d5b3cca26f
#
_entry.id   41150262c3f3f92d64c9d5d5b3cca26f
#
_cell.length_a   1.000
_cell.length_b   1.000
_cell.length_c   1.000
_cell.angle_alpha   90.00
_cell.angle_beta   90.00
_cell.angle_gamma   90.00
#
_symmetry.space_group_name_H-M   'P 1'
#
loop_
_entity.id
_entity.type
_entity.pdbx_description
1 polymer ?
#
loop_
_entity_poly.entity_id
_entity_poly.type
_entity_poly.pdbx_seq_one_letter_code
_entity_poly.pdbx_strand_id
1 'polypeptide(L)'
;YGMALFSKSFSFREVVFQSKSKATAELYCSLLKELCSIKAGIKASPSGKIYTVSVKKAENVARIMSYFAHDKSETSLRINFSNFDCEECQSTFLRGAFLACGAVSSPEKDYHLEFSVPYMNLSKSLVTALQEKELAPKVTHRKGYNIIYFKDSEEIEDCLYIMGAGKSMFDMMNVKIVKEIRNTA
;
A
#
# COMPACT_ATOMS: atom_id res chain seq x y z
N TYR A 1 -0.31 -9.73 1.26
CA TYR A 1 0.19 -9.30 2.57
C TYR A 1 0.15 -7.78 2.70
N GLY A 2 0.76 -6.98 1.81
CA GLY A 2 0.81 -5.52 1.88
C GLY A 2 -0.55 -4.85 2.10
N MET A 3 -1.58 -5.24 1.35
CA MET A 3 -2.94 -4.71 1.53
C MET A 3 -3.50 -4.96 2.95
N ALA A 4 -3.22 -6.11 3.55
CA ALA A 4 -3.69 -6.44 4.89
C ALA A 4 -2.91 -5.67 5.96
N LEU A 5 -1.58 -5.69 5.91
CA LEU A 5 -0.70 -5.09 6.91
C LEU A 5 -0.86 -3.56 6.99
N PHE A 6 -1.03 -2.88 5.83
CA PHE A 6 -1.22 -1.43 5.74
C PHE A 6 -2.69 -1.01 5.71
N SER A 7 -3.61 -1.92 6.02
CA SER A 7 -5.02 -1.62 6.15
C SER A 7 -5.30 -0.66 7.33
N LYS A 8 -6.50 -0.09 7.37
CA LYS A 8 -6.93 0.83 8.44
C LYS A 8 -6.75 0.23 9.85
N SER A 9 -6.99 -1.08 9.99
CA SER A 9 -6.74 -1.83 11.21
C SER A 9 -6.20 -3.21 10.83
N PHE A 10 -5.05 -3.56 11.39
CA PHE A 10 -4.46 -4.89 11.30
C PHE A 10 -4.06 -5.31 12.71
N SER A 11 -4.89 -6.09 13.36
CA SER A 11 -4.73 -6.49 14.76
C SER A 11 -5.39 -7.84 15.04
N PHE A 12 -5.05 -8.48 16.15
CA PHE A 12 -5.70 -9.70 16.62
C PHE A 12 -7.18 -9.54 17.04
N ARG A 13 -7.70 -8.31 17.02
CA ARG A 13 -9.13 -8.03 17.27
C ARG A 13 -9.92 -7.94 15.96
N GLU A 14 -9.33 -7.31 14.96
CA GLU A 14 -9.98 -7.11 13.67
C GLU A 14 -8.95 -6.79 12.57
N VAL A 15 -9.33 -7.08 11.34
CA VAL A 15 -8.65 -6.58 10.14
C VAL A 15 -9.66 -5.77 9.34
N VAL A 16 -9.39 -4.48 9.11
CA VAL A 16 -10.30 -3.55 8.42
C VAL A 16 -9.55 -2.87 7.29
N PHE A 17 -9.90 -3.22 6.06
CA PHE A 17 -9.41 -2.58 4.86
C PHE A 17 -10.39 -1.52 4.37
N GLN A 18 -9.88 -0.36 3.94
CA GLN A 18 -10.68 0.71 3.33
C GLN A 18 -10.04 1.20 2.03
N SER A 19 -10.87 1.45 1.03
CA SER A 19 -10.43 2.03 -0.23
C SER A 19 -11.50 2.97 -0.81
N LYS A 20 -11.08 3.95 -1.59
CA LYS A 20 -11.96 4.77 -2.44
C LYS A 20 -12.35 4.03 -3.72
N SER A 21 -11.61 3.02 -4.12
CA SER A 21 -11.86 2.18 -5.29
C SER A 21 -12.64 0.93 -4.89
N LYS A 22 -13.81 0.74 -5.50
CA LYS A 22 -14.60 -0.48 -5.34
C LYS A 22 -13.85 -1.70 -5.85
N ALA A 23 -13.20 -1.59 -7.01
CA ALA A 23 -12.39 -2.66 -7.59
C ALA A 23 -11.26 -3.12 -6.65
N THR A 24 -10.60 -2.18 -5.96
CA THR A 24 -9.56 -2.52 -4.96
C THR A 24 -10.15 -3.25 -3.75
N ALA A 25 -11.36 -2.88 -3.30
CA ALA A 25 -12.03 -3.60 -2.23
C ALA A 25 -12.48 -5.01 -2.67
N GLU A 26 -12.94 -5.16 -3.91
CA GLU A 26 -13.30 -6.45 -4.52
C GLU A 26 -12.07 -7.36 -4.65
N LEU A 27 -10.93 -6.82 -5.11
CA LEU A 27 -9.66 -7.53 -5.16
C LEU A 27 -9.27 -8.03 -3.76
N TYR A 28 -9.38 -7.18 -2.73
CA TYR A 28 -9.05 -7.59 -1.36
C TYR A 28 -9.96 -8.72 -0.85
N CYS A 29 -11.26 -8.69 -1.15
CA CYS A 29 -12.18 -9.78 -0.83
C CYS A 29 -11.81 -11.09 -1.55
N SER A 30 -11.41 -11.00 -2.83
CA SER A 30 -10.98 -12.17 -3.61
C SER A 30 -9.73 -12.81 -3.02
N LEU A 31 -8.74 -11.99 -2.66
CA LEU A 31 -7.50 -12.46 -2.01
C LEU A 31 -7.78 -13.10 -0.64
N LEU A 32 -8.65 -12.52 0.19
CA LEU A 32 -9.06 -13.13 1.47
C LEU A 32 -9.73 -14.49 1.27
N LYS A 33 -10.56 -14.63 0.23
CA LYS A 33 -11.22 -15.90 -0.10
C LYS A 33 -10.20 -16.94 -0.57
N GLU A 34 -9.30 -16.55 -1.47
CA GLU A 34 -8.31 -17.43 -2.08
C GLU A 34 -7.26 -17.91 -1.08
N LEU A 35 -6.63 -16.97 -0.36
CA LEU A 35 -5.49 -17.26 0.51
C LEU A 35 -5.90 -17.76 1.90
N CYS A 36 -6.98 -17.23 2.45
CA CYS A 36 -7.41 -17.52 3.81
C CYS A 36 -8.75 -18.26 3.90
N SER A 37 -9.39 -18.56 2.78
CA SER A 37 -10.75 -19.17 2.71
C SER A 37 -11.80 -18.33 3.48
N ILE A 38 -11.64 -17.00 3.49
CA ILE A 38 -12.53 -16.07 4.20
C ILE A 38 -13.43 -15.37 3.21
N LYS A 39 -14.75 -15.55 3.35
CA LYS A 39 -15.74 -14.76 2.63
C LYS A 39 -16.02 -13.47 3.38
N ALA A 40 -15.56 -12.34 2.86
CA ALA A 40 -15.82 -11.02 3.40
C ALA A 40 -16.74 -10.21 2.48
N GLY A 41 -17.61 -9.40 3.07
CA GLY A 41 -18.48 -8.49 2.33
C GLY A 41 -17.92 -7.07 2.29
N ILE A 42 -18.33 -6.31 1.27
CA ILE A 42 -17.98 -4.90 1.11
C ILE A 42 -19.15 -4.04 1.61
N LYS A 43 -18.83 -3.05 2.46
CA LYS A 43 -19.79 -2.03 2.89
C LYS A 43 -19.36 -0.68 2.31
N ALA A 44 -20.27 -0.04 1.56
CA ALA A 44 -20.06 1.34 1.12
C ALA A 44 -20.42 2.32 2.25
N SER A 45 -19.68 3.44 2.34
CA SER A 45 -20.05 4.55 3.22
C SER A 45 -21.37 5.18 2.73
N PRO A 46 -22.11 5.92 3.59
CA PRO A 46 -23.33 6.62 3.18
C PRO A 46 -23.14 7.56 1.98
N SER A 47 -21.94 8.14 1.85
CA SER A 47 -21.57 8.98 0.69
C SER A 47 -21.16 8.21 -0.56
N GLY A 48 -21.08 6.87 -0.51
CA GLY A 48 -20.61 6.04 -1.62
C GLY A 48 -19.10 6.17 -1.96
N LYS A 49 -18.35 6.98 -1.19
CA LYS A 49 -16.97 7.33 -1.52
C LYS A 49 -15.91 6.40 -0.92
N ILE A 50 -16.28 5.58 0.06
CA ILE A 50 -15.37 4.67 0.76
C ILE A 50 -15.99 3.28 0.84
N TYR A 51 -15.22 2.29 0.45
CA TYR A 51 -15.56 0.87 0.52
C TYR A 51 -14.77 0.23 1.65
N THR A 52 -15.47 -0.45 2.56
CA THR A 52 -14.88 -1.07 3.75
C THR A 52 -15.08 -2.57 3.71
N VAL A 53 -14.01 -3.32 3.92
CA VAL A 53 -14.00 -4.77 4.14
C VAL A 53 -13.55 -5.02 5.56
N SER A 54 -14.38 -5.70 6.37
CA SER A 54 -14.09 -5.95 7.79
C SER A 54 -14.12 -7.44 8.09
N VAL A 55 -13.07 -7.92 8.74
CA VAL A 55 -12.99 -9.27 9.31
C VAL A 55 -12.87 -9.13 10.83
N LYS A 56 -13.91 -9.60 11.56
CA LYS A 56 -14.03 -9.45 13.03
C LYS A 56 -14.20 -10.77 13.77
N LYS A 57 -14.55 -11.86 13.07
CA LYS A 57 -14.64 -13.18 13.69
C LYS A 57 -13.23 -13.61 14.13
N ALA A 58 -13.07 -13.92 15.41
CA ALA A 58 -11.78 -14.24 16.03
C ALA A 58 -11.03 -15.36 15.26
N GLU A 59 -11.74 -16.41 14.85
CA GLU A 59 -11.19 -17.50 14.03
C GLU A 59 -10.61 -17.01 12.71
N ASN A 60 -11.34 -16.14 11.98
CA ASN A 60 -10.90 -15.61 10.69
C ASN A 60 -9.71 -14.65 10.86
N VAL A 61 -9.75 -13.81 11.90
CA VAL A 61 -8.62 -12.92 12.23
C VAL A 61 -7.38 -13.76 12.56
N ALA A 62 -7.52 -14.78 13.41
CA ALA A 62 -6.41 -15.68 13.76
C ALA A 62 -5.82 -16.37 12.51
N ARG A 63 -6.68 -16.76 11.56
CA ARG A 63 -6.25 -17.36 10.28
C ARG A 63 -5.42 -16.40 9.43
N ILE A 64 -5.83 -15.11 9.33
CA ILE A 64 -5.05 -14.08 8.62
C ILE A 64 -3.69 -13.86 9.30
N MET A 65 -3.69 -13.72 10.62
CA MET A 65 -2.45 -13.51 11.38
C MET A 65 -1.49 -14.67 11.23
N SER A 66 -1.98 -15.90 11.38
CA SER A 66 -1.19 -17.12 11.20
C SER A 66 -0.67 -17.26 9.76
N TYR A 67 -1.49 -16.93 8.75
CA TYR A 67 -1.09 -16.99 7.35
C TYR A 67 0.12 -16.10 7.04
N PHE A 68 0.19 -14.94 7.68
CA PHE A 68 1.30 -14.00 7.53
C PHE A 68 2.35 -14.10 8.65
N ALA A 69 2.30 -15.17 9.44
CA ALA A 69 3.24 -15.44 10.53
C ALA A 69 3.39 -14.27 11.53
N HIS A 70 2.25 -13.65 11.90
CA HIS A 70 2.19 -12.68 13.00
C HIS A 70 1.78 -13.35 14.30
N ASP A 71 2.43 -12.98 15.41
CA ASP A 71 2.21 -13.53 16.74
C ASP A 71 1.67 -12.47 17.71
N LYS A 72 0.87 -12.93 18.71
CA LYS A 72 0.32 -12.06 19.76
C LYS A 72 1.37 -11.45 20.70
N SER A 73 2.56 -12.01 20.75
CA SER A 73 3.68 -11.50 21.54
C SER A 73 4.36 -10.30 20.91
N GLU A 74 4.07 -10.01 19.63
CA GLU A 74 4.61 -8.83 18.95
C GLU A 74 4.18 -7.54 19.65
N THR A 75 5.14 -6.80 20.19
CA THR A 75 4.89 -5.54 20.91
C THR A 75 4.63 -4.37 19.97
N SER A 76 4.99 -4.49 18.70
CA SER A 76 4.80 -3.45 17.68
C SER A 76 4.66 -4.03 16.29
N LEU A 77 3.77 -3.44 15.50
CA LEU A 77 3.55 -3.86 14.13
C LEU A 77 4.75 -3.50 13.24
N ARG A 78 5.27 -4.49 12.52
CA ARG A 78 6.38 -4.40 11.57
C ARG A 78 6.10 -5.28 10.36
N ILE A 79 6.85 -5.08 9.28
CA ILE A 79 6.86 -6.03 8.16
C ILE A 79 7.56 -7.31 8.64
N ASN A 80 6.89 -8.45 8.46
CA ASN A 80 7.53 -9.74 8.60
C ASN A 80 8.12 -10.13 7.24
N PHE A 81 9.43 -9.94 7.11
CA PHE A 81 10.18 -10.20 5.87
C PHE A 81 10.26 -11.68 5.51
N SER A 82 9.95 -12.60 6.44
CA SER A 82 9.86 -14.02 6.13
C SER A 82 8.71 -14.39 5.17
N ASN A 83 7.82 -13.43 4.88
CA ASN A 83 6.79 -13.58 3.86
C ASN A 83 7.31 -13.32 2.42
N PHE A 84 8.59 -13.03 2.24
CA PHE A 84 9.19 -12.74 0.94
C PHE A 84 10.12 -13.86 0.54
N ASP A 85 9.63 -14.80 -0.27
CA ASP A 85 10.39 -15.96 -0.76
C ASP A 85 11.15 -15.66 -2.07
N CYS A 86 10.88 -14.51 -2.71
CA CYS A 86 11.49 -14.10 -3.97
C CYS A 86 11.46 -12.56 -4.15
N GLU A 87 12.23 -12.06 -5.11
CA GLU A 87 12.27 -10.61 -5.41
C GLU A 87 10.92 -10.02 -5.83
N GLU A 88 10.12 -10.79 -6.57
CA GLU A 88 8.78 -10.37 -7.01
C GLU A 88 7.80 -10.28 -5.84
N CYS A 89 8.01 -11.08 -4.77
CA CYS A 89 7.22 -11.03 -3.56
C CYS A 89 7.27 -9.65 -2.91
N GLN A 90 8.44 -9.04 -2.83
CA GLN A 90 8.63 -7.71 -2.27
C GLN A 90 7.98 -6.62 -3.14
N SER A 91 8.13 -6.69 -4.46
CA SER A 91 7.48 -5.78 -5.41
C SER A 91 5.95 -5.86 -5.33
N THR A 92 5.41 -7.07 -5.28
CA THR A 92 3.98 -7.33 -5.09
C THR A 92 3.48 -6.84 -3.72
N PHE A 93 4.29 -6.98 -2.67
CA PHE A 93 4.00 -6.45 -1.35
C PHE A 93 3.91 -4.92 -1.36
N LEU A 94 4.88 -4.22 -1.97
CA LEU A 94 4.89 -2.76 -2.11
C LEU A 94 3.66 -2.26 -2.87
N ARG A 95 3.25 -2.94 -3.95
CA ARG A 95 1.99 -2.68 -4.65
C ARG A 95 0.80 -2.80 -3.70
N GLY A 96 0.73 -3.86 -2.91
CA GLY A 96 -0.33 -4.08 -1.93
C GLY A 96 -0.37 -2.99 -0.86
N ALA A 97 0.79 -2.57 -0.34
CA ALA A 97 0.92 -1.46 0.60
C ALA A 97 0.41 -0.14 -0.01
N PHE A 98 0.80 0.14 -1.27
CA PHE A 98 0.34 1.32 -1.99
C PHE A 98 -1.19 1.34 -2.18
N LEU A 99 -1.79 0.21 -2.55
CA LEU A 99 -3.25 0.10 -2.68
C LEU A 99 -4.00 0.32 -1.36
N ALA A 100 -3.34 0.09 -0.22
CA ALA A 100 -3.93 0.28 1.11
C ALA A 100 -3.73 1.69 1.68
N CYS A 101 -2.55 2.27 1.54
CA CYS A 101 -2.18 3.53 2.22
C CYS A 101 -1.45 4.53 1.31
N GLY A 102 -1.30 4.22 0.03
CA GLY A 102 -0.60 5.07 -0.94
C GLY A 102 -1.52 6.09 -1.61
N ALA A 103 -0.89 7.15 -2.11
CA ALA A 103 -1.50 8.14 -2.98
C ALA A 103 -0.46 8.67 -3.98
N VAL A 104 -0.91 9.00 -5.18
CA VAL A 104 -0.09 9.65 -6.21
C VAL A 104 -0.87 10.81 -6.81
N SER A 105 -0.19 11.94 -7.00
CA SER A 105 -0.77 13.12 -7.65
C SER A 105 -0.86 12.92 -9.16
N SER A 106 -1.80 13.64 -9.81
CA SER A 106 -1.78 13.74 -11.26
C SER A 106 -0.48 14.42 -11.71
N PRO A 107 0.28 13.83 -12.65
CA PRO A 107 1.54 14.39 -13.13
C PRO A 107 1.36 15.74 -13.83
N GLU A 108 0.14 16.11 -14.22
CA GLU A 108 -0.18 17.44 -14.76
C GLU A 108 -0.05 18.54 -13.72
N LYS A 109 -0.30 18.22 -12.43
CA LYS A 109 -0.25 19.18 -11.31
C LYS A 109 1.14 19.24 -10.70
N ASP A 110 1.56 18.15 -10.11
CA ASP A 110 2.87 18.02 -9.44
C ASP A 110 3.33 16.56 -9.45
N TYR A 111 4.60 16.34 -9.14
CA TYR A 111 5.15 15.01 -8.93
C TYR A 111 5.19 14.71 -7.44
N HIS A 112 4.26 13.87 -6.99
CA HIS A 112 4.18 13.45 -5.59
C HIS A 112 3.58 12.06 -5.46
N LEU A 113 4.31 11.14 -4.85
CA LEU A 113 3.83 9.83 -4.44
C LEU A 113 4.09 9.67 -2.95
N GLU A 114 3.11 9.24 -2.19
CA GLU A 114 3.25 9.08 -0.74
C GLU A 114 2.59 7.78 -0.24
N PHE A 115 3.13 7.27 0.88
CA PHE A 115 2.51 6.27 1.74
C PHE A 115 2.23 6.91 3.10
N SER A 116 0.99 6.80 3.59
CA SER A 116 0.56 7.36 4.88
C SER A 116 0.42 6.24 5.92
N VAL A 117 1.39 6.11 6.83
CA VAL A 117 1.50 5.01 7.79
C VAL A 117 1.34 5.50 9.22
N PRO A 118 0.34 5.01 10.01
CA PRO A 118 0.12 5.50 11.38
C PRO A 118 1.18 5.02 12.38
N TYR A 119 1.76 3.83 12.17
CA TYR A 119 2.65 3.18 13.12
C TYR A 119 4.12 3.42 12.76
N MET A 120 4.90 3.98 13.72
CA MET A 120 6.30 4.35 13.51
C MET A 120 7.17 3.16 13.08
N ASN A 121 7.05 2.01 13.75
CA ASN A 121 7.87 0.84 13.44
C ASN A 121 7.52 0.24 12.08
N LEU A 122 6.24 0.24 11.71
CA LEU A 122 5.79 -0.20 10.39
C LEU A 122 6.29 0.75 9.30
N SER A 123 6.28 2.07 9.56
CA SER A 123 6.84 3.09 8.67
C SER A 123 8.34 2.87 8.43
N LYS A 124 9.12 2.62 9.49
CA LYS A 124 10.55 2.30 9.38
C LYS A 124 10.79 1.04 8.55
N SER A 125 10.00 -0.02 8.79
CA SER A 125 10.11 -1.25 8.00
C SER A 125 9.79 -1.03 6.52
N LEU A 126 8.81 -0.15 6.20
CA LEU A 126 8.49 0.18 4.82
C LEU A 126 9.62 0.97 4.14
N VAL A 127 10.25 1.91 4.86
CA VAL A 127 11.44 2.61 4.35
C VAL A 127 12.55 1.61 4.01
N THR A 128 12.83 0.67 4.91
CA THR A 128 13.82 -0.40 4.64
C THR A 128 13.45 -1.19 3.38
N ALA A 129 12.19 -1.63 3.23
CA ALA A 129 11.74 -2.38 2.06
C ALA A 129 11.85 -1.57 0.75
N LEU A 130 11.66 -0.27 0.78
CA LEU A 130 11.86 0.61 -0.37
C LEU A 130 13.34 0.78 -0.69
N GLN A 131 14.19 0.95 0.33
CA GLN A 131 15.64 1.08 0.16
C GLN A 131 16.30 -0.19 -0.37
N GLU A 132 15.80 -1.37 -0.01
CA GLU A 132 16.25 -2.65 -0.60
C GLU A 132 15.96 -2.75 -2.09
N LYS A 133 15.05 -1.92 -2.62
CA LYS A 133 14.76 -1.74 -4.05
C LYS A 133 15.44 -0.49 -4.64
N GLU A 134 16.50 0.00 -4.00
CA GLU A 134 17.29 1.15 -4.44
C GLU A 134 16.50 2.46 -4.51
N LEU A 135 15.34 2.53 -3.88
CA LEU A 135 14.54 3.76 -3.78
C LEU A 135 14.96 4.58 -2.55
N ALA A 136 15.01 5.90 -2.68
CA ALA A 136 15.43 6.83 -1.62
C ALA A 136 14.27 7.71 -1.09
N PRO A 137 13.28 7.13 -0.40
CA PRO A 137 12.12 7.90 0.06
C PRO A 137 12.52 8.94 1.11
N LYS A 138 11.84 10.09 1.07
CA LYS A 138 11.85 11.09 2.15
C LYS A 138 10.77 10.76 3.17
N VAL A 139 11.00 11.13 4.43
CA VAL A 139 10.06 10.87 5.52
C VAL A 139 9.71 12.18 6.22
N THR A 140 8.43 12.38 6.49
CA THR A 140 7.93 13.49 7.31
C THR A 140 6.78 13.02 8.20
N HIS A 141 6.35 13.86 9.14
CA HIS A 141 5.23 13.56 10.01
C HIS A 141 4.11 14.59 9.82
N ARG A 142 2.89 14.14 9.55
CA ARG A 142 1.74 15.01 9.30
C ARG A 142 0.46 14.38 9.85
N LYS A 143 -0.26 15.14 10.70
CA LYS A 143 -1.58 14.74 11.25
C LYS A 143 -1.60 13.34 11.90
N GLY A 144 -0.53 13.00 12.63
CA GLY A 144 -0.43 11.71 13.31
C GLY A 144 0.02 10.54 12.44
N TYR A 145 0.37 10.79 11.16
CA TYR A 145 0.89 9.79 10.23
C TYR A 145 2.35 10.05 9.90
N ASN A 146 3.11 8.98 9.74
CA ASN A 146 4.42 9.01 9.11
C ASN A 146 4.18 8.95 7.60
N ILE A 147 4.61 10.00 6.89
CA ILE A 147 4.46 10.12 5.45
C ILE A 147 5.81 9.79 4.81
N ILE A 148 5.83 8.70 4.07
CA ILE A 148 6.98 8.26 3.28
C ILE A 148 6.69 8.69 1.85
N TYR A 149 7.53 9.54 1.24
CA TYR A 149 7.18 10.18 -0.02
C TYR A 149 8.35 10.39 -0.97
N PHE A 150 8.00 10.54 -2.24
CA PHE A 150 8.87 10.91 -3.35
C PHE A 150 8.33 12.17 -4.02
N LYS A 151 9.22 13.04 -4.48
CA LYS A 151 8.90 14.28 -5.23
C LYS A 151 9.64 14.38 -6.56
N ASP A 152 10.65 13.58 -6.74
CA ASP A 152 11.35 13.48 -8.01
C ASP A 152 10.58 12.59 -8.98
N SER A 153 10.45 13.02 -10.25
CA SER A 153 9.68 12.27 -11.25
C SER A 153 10.31 10.91 -11.56
N GLU A 154 11.63 10.83 -11.60
CA GLU A 154 12.36 9.59 -11.91
C GLU A 154 12.20 8.58 -10.77
N GLU A 155 12.35 9.03 -9.52
CA GLU A 155 12.10 8.16 -8.36
C GLU A 155 10.65 7.64 -8.31
N ILE A 156 9.66 8.46 -8.74
CA ILE A 156 8.25 8.03 -8.79
C ILE A 156 8.04 7.04 -9.94
N GLU A 157 8.64 7.27 -11.11
CA GLU A 157 8.62 6.36 -12.25
C GLU A 157 9.19 4.98 -11.85
N ASP A 158 10.34 4.95 -11.18
CA ASP A 158 10.95 3.73 -10.66
C ASP A 158 10.06 3.03 -9.64
N CYS A 159 9.48 3.78 -8.70
CA CYS A 159 8.56 3.24 -7.71
C CYS A 159 7.32 2.60 -8.37
N LEU A 160 6.73 3.26 -9.37
CA LEU A 160 5.61 2.73 -10.14
C LEU A 160 6.00 1.49 -10.94
N TYR A 161 7.19 1.49 -11.53
CA TYR A 161 7.71 0.33 -12.27
C TYR A 161 7.88 -0.88 -11.36
N ILE A 162 8.55 -0.72 -10.22
CA ILE A 162 8.76 -1.77 -9.21
C ILE A 162 7.42 -2.34 -8.73
N MET A 163 6.42 -1.50 -8.51
CA MET A 163 5.07 -1.94 -8.14
C MET A 163 4.29 -2.58 -9.30
N GLY A 164 4.85 -2.64 -10.51
CA GLY A 164 4.21 -3.21 -11.70
C GLY A 164 3.07 -2.32 -12.25
N ALA A 165 3.13 -1.02 -12.01
CA ALA A 165 2.19 -0.03 -12.54
C ALA A 165 2.71 0.61 -13.84
N GLY A 166 3.25 -0.19 -14.76
CA GLY A 166 3.92 0.27 -15.99
C GLY A 166 3.08 1.22 -16.84
N LYS A 167 1.76 0.99 -16.95
CA LYS A 167 0.89 1.92 -17.67
C LYS A 167 0.91 3.31 -17.04
N SER A 168 0.75 3.42 -15.74
CA SER A 168 0.78 4.71 -15.02
C SER A 168 2.14 5.38 -15.09
N MET A 169 3.22 4.59 -15.10
CA MET A 169 4.58 5.08 -15.33
C MET A 169 4.71 5.72 -16.73
N PHE A 170 4.27 5.02 -17.79
CA PHE A 170 4.31 5.56 -19.15
C PHE A 170 3.44 6.81 -19.32
N ASP A 171 2.25 6.83 -18.72
CA ASP A 171 1.38 8.02 -18.74
C ASP A 171 2.08 9.22 -18.09
N MET A 172 2.83 8.99 -17.01
CA MET A 172 3.60 10.03 -16.32
C MET A 172 4.78 10.53 -17.16
N MET A 173 5.55 9.63 -17.77
CA MET A 173 6.65 9.98 -18.70
C MET A 173 6.15 10.82 -19.89
N ASN A 174 5.01 10.47 -20.48
CA ASN A 174 4.42 11.24 -21.58
C ASN A 174 4.07 12.67 -21.16
N VAL A 175 3.49 12.85 -19.97
CA VAL A 175 3.20 14.20 -19.44
C VAL A 175 4.48 14.98 -19.18
N LYS A 176 5.54 14.34 -18.68
CA LYS A 176 6.86 14.95 -18.47
C LYS A 176 7.43 15.49 -19.78
N ILE A 177 7.47 14.67 -20.83
CA ILE A 177 7.96 15.07 -22.16
C ILE A 177 7.19 16.28 -22.70
N VAL A 178 5.85 16.26 -22.62
CA VAL A 178 5.01 17.38 -23.07
C VAL A 178 5.29 18.67 -22.30
N LYS A 179 5.53 18.58 -20.99
CA LYS A 179 5.90 19.75 -20.15
C LYS A 179 7.28 20.31 -20.56
N GLU A 180 8.26 19.44 -20.77
CA GLU A 180 9.61 19.84 -21.20
C GLU A 180 9.59 20.54 -22.55
N ILE A 181 8.86 20.02 -23.53
CA ILE A 181 8.70 20.66 -24.85
C ILE A 181 8.06 22.05 -24.71
N ARG A 182 7.05 22.20 -23.87
CA ARG A 182 6.38 23.49 -23.65
C ARG A 182 7.27 24.52 -22.94
N ASN A 183 8.19 24.05 -22.09
CA ASN A 183 9.09 24.94 -21.35
C ASN A 183 10.31 25.37 -22.17
N THR A 184 10.61 24.68 -23.28
CA THR A 184 11.72 24.98 -24.20
C THR A 184 11.31 25.75 -25.45
N ALA A 185 10.02 25.94 -25.67
CA ALA A 185 9.44 26.72 -26.77
C ALA A 185 9.09 28.15 -26.32
#